data_7913591cf25155f725bca16d80102a61
#
_entry.id   7913591cf25155f725bca16d80102a61
#
_cell.length_a   1.000
_cell.length_b   1.000
_cell.length_c   1.000
_cell.angle_alpha   90.00
_cell.angle_beta   90.00
_cell.angle_gamma   90.00
#
_symmetry.space_group_name_H-M   'P 1'
#
loop_
_entity.id
_entity.type
_entity.pdbx_description
1 polymer ?
#
loop_
_entity_poly.entity_id
_entity_poly.type
_entity_poly.pdbx_seq_one_letter_code
_entity_poly.pdbx_strand_id
1 'polypeptide(L)'
;MTDWDQRYQQGQHINDRPHPLITTFASKLAPGRALDIASGTGRHAIWLAEHGWQVTAVDYSRIAIEILGQRCRDKGLAVDYVTADLERHEFGIEPESYDLIIVCNYLQRDLFATLKSGTRIGGTVMAVIALVDNDPNIRPMNPAYLLNPGELQAQFQGWEIVHSFEGKSTADPHRRRMAEIVARRRN
;
A
#
# COMPACT_ATOMS: atom_id res chain seq x y z
N MET A 1 -18.53 -10.97 -9.00
CA MET A 1 -17.11 -11.40 -8.92
C MET A 1 -16.29 -10.37 -9.69
N THR A 2 -15.30 -9.78 -9.06
CA THR A 2 -14.46 -8.76 -9.66
C THR A 2 -13.38 -9.38 -10.54
N ASP A 3 -12.73 -8.59 -11.42
CA ASP A 3 -11.56 -9.06 -12.19
C ASP A 3 -10.40 -9.49 -11.25
N TRP A 4 -10.24 -8.80 -10.11
CA TRP A 4 -9.27 -9.17 -9.09
C TRP A 4 -9.62 -10.47 -8.37
N ASP A 5 -10.91 -10.73 -8.07
CA ASP A 5 -11.33 -12.02 -7.49
C ASP A 5 -10.91 -13.18 -8.39
N GLN A 6 -11.13 -13.05 -9.72
CA GLN A 6 -10.75 -14.11 -10.66
C GLN A 6 -9.23 -14.35 -10.67
N ARG A 7 -8.42 -13.27 -10.62
CA ARG A 7 -6.95 -13.36 -10.57
C ARG A 7 -6.47 -14.07 -9.32
N TYR A 8 -7.02 -13.72 -8.14
CA TYR A 8 -6.65 -14.36 -6.88
C TYR A 8 -7.10 -15.83 -6.83
N GLN A 9 -8.27 -16.17 -7.36
CA GLN A 9 -8.72 -17.55 -7.48
C GLN A 9 -7.80 -18.40 -8.36
N GLN A 10 -7.20 -17.81 -9.38
CA GLN A 10 -6.23 -18.46 -10.26
C GLN A 10 -4.82 -18.51 -9.65
N GLY A 11 -4.64 -18.10 -8.41
CA GLY A 11 -3.33 -18.06 -7.75
C GLY A 11 -2.40 -16.97 -8.25
N GLN A 12 -2.93 -16.01 -9.03
CA GLN A 12 -2.15 -14.87 -9.52
C GLN A 12 -2.00 -13.81 -8.42
N HIS A 13 -0.90 -13.06 -8.44
CA HIS A 13 -0.62 -11.96 -7.49
C HIS A 13 -0.57 -12.39 -6.01
N ILE A 14 -0.51 -13.68 -5.72
CA ILE A 14 -0.29 -14.18 -4.36
C ILE A 14 1.21 -14.10 -4.09
N ASN A 15 1.61 -13.13 -3.27
CA ASN A 15 2.99 -12.92 -2.88
C ASN A 15 3.07 -12.77 -1.35
N ASP A 16 3.99 -13.50 -0.74
CA ASP A 16 4.19 -13.51 0.72
C ASP A 16 5.28 -12.55 1.17
N ARG A 17 6.09 -12.04 0.24
CA ARG A 17 7.21 -11.16 0.57
C ARG A 17 6.75 -9.70 0.58
N PRO A 18 6.83 -9.01 1.71
CA PRO A 18 6.58 -7.58 1.76
C PRO A 18 7.60 -6.81 0.90
N HIS A 19 7.22 -5.63 0.45
CA HIS A 19 8.13 -4.77 -0.29
C HIS A 19 9.29 -4.31 0.61
N PRO A 20 10.56 -4.33 0.15
CA PRO A 20 11.72 -3.95 0.97
C PRO A 20 11.63 -2.55 1.58
N LEU A 21 11.03 -1.57 0.86
CA LEU A 21 10.78 -0.25 1.41
C LEU A 21 10.02 -0.34 2.73
N ILE A 22 8.92 -1.10 2.74
CA ILE A 22 8.05 -1.21 3.91
C ILE A 22 8.82 -1.82 5.08
N THR A 23 9.47 -2.97 4.89
CA THR A 23 10.21 -3.62 5.96
C THR A 23 11.37 -2.78 6.47
N THR A 24 12.10 -2.09 5.58
CA THR A 24 13.26 -1.26 5.93
C THR A 24 12.87 -0.05 6.78
N PHE A 25 11.76 0.60 6.46
CA PHE A 25 11.38 1.82 7.15
C PHE A 25 10.42 1.57 8.32
N ALA A 26 9.47 0.63 8.20
CA ALA A 26 8.56 0.32 9.30
C ALA A 26 9.28 -0.32 10.50
N SER A 27 10.36 -1.08 10.29
CA SER A 27 11.18 -1.61 11.40
C SER A 27 11.89 -0.54 12.24
N LYS A 28 11.96 0.69 11.75
CA LYS A 28 12.55 1.83 12.47
C LYS A 28 11.51 2.67 13.21
N LEU A 29 10.24 2.36 13.07
CA LEU A 29 9.14 3.06 13.72
C LEU A 29 8.67 2.28 14.95
N ALA A 30 8.20 2.99 15.97
CA ALA A 30 7.49 2.36 17.08
C ALA A 30 6.15 1.81 16.55
N PRO A 31 5.80 0.55 16.83
CA PRO A 31 4.51 0.01 16.43
C PRO A 31 3.34 0.79 17.02
N GLY A 32 2.33 1.01 16.21
CA GLY A 32 1.09 1.70 16.55
C GLY A 32 -0.05 1.18 15.64
N ARG A 33 -0.95 2.05 15.22
CA ARG A 33 -2.04 1.69 14.29
C ARG A 33 -1.58 1.86 12.85
N ALA A 34 -1.70 0.80 12.07
CA ALA A 34 -1.35 0.80 10.65
C ALA A 34 -2.55 0.52 9.75
N LEU A 35 -2.58 1.16 8.58
CA LEU A 35 -3.56 0.92 7.53
C LEU A 35 -2.84 0.45 6.27
N ASP A 36 -3.23 -0.71 5.74
CA ASP A 36 -2.74 -1.26 4.46
C ASP A 36 -3.85 -1.12 3.42
N ILE A 37 -3.67 -0.17 2.50
CA ILE A 37 -4.62 0.19 1.44
C ILE A 37 -4.38 -0.66 0.20
N ALA A 38 -5.45 -1.24 -0.35
CA ALA A 38 -5.41 -2.22 -1.43
C ALA A 38 -4.44 -3.37 -1.08
N SER A 39 -4.68 -3.95 0.09
CA SER A 39 -3.78 -4.88 0.78
C SER A 39 -3.54 -6.19 0.03
N GLY A 40 -4.42 -6.53 -0.93
CA GLY A 40 -4.43 -7.82 -1.59
C GLY A 40 -4.53 -8.96 -0.58
N THR A 41 -3.71 -9.98 -0.75
CA THR A 41 -3.64 -11.14 0.16
C THR A 41 -2.84 -10.87 1.46
N GLY A 42 -2.53 -9.58 1.76
CA GLY A 42 -2.07 -9.13 3.06
C GLY A 42 -0.58 -9.31 3.36
N ARG A 43 0.30 -9.34 2.35
CA ARG A 43 1.75 -9.52 2.58
C ARG A 43 2.36 -8.48 3.53
N HIS A 44 1.91 -7.21 3.45
CA HIS A 44 2.38 -6.14 4.33
C HIS A 44 1.63 -6.15 5.66
N ALA A 45 0.31 -6.33 5.62
CA ALA A 45 -0.52 -6.42 6.83
C ALA A 45 -0.05 -7.53 7.77
N ILE A 46 0.23 -8.72 7.23
CA ILE A 46 0.75 -9.86 8.01
C ILE A 46 2.11 -9.52 8.61
N TRP A 47 3.04 -8.99 7.80
CA TRP A 47 4.37 -8.62 8.28
C TRP A 47 4.29 -7.57 9.40
N LEU A 48 3.45 -6.54 9.25
CA LEU A 48 3.25 -5.53 10.27
C LEU A 48 2.68 -6.12 11.55
N ALA A 49 1.69 -7.01 11.46
CA ALA A 49 1.10 -7.67 12.63
C ALA A 49 2.13 -8.56 13.36
N GLU A 50 2.99 -9.29 12.62
CA GLU A 50 4.12 -10.05 13.17
C GLU A 50 5.12 -9.16 13.93
N HIS A 51 5.15 -7.83 13.61
CA HIS A 51 6.03 -6.85 14.25
C HIS A 51 5.29 -5.93 15.24
N GLY A 52 4.13 -6.36 15.74
CA GLY A 52 3.43 -5.71 16.85
C GLY A 52 2.52 -4.53 16.45
N TRP A 53 2.29 -4.29 15.16
CA TRP A 53 1.36 -3.26 14.71
C TRP A 53 -0.10 -3.72 14.86
N GLN A 54 -0.98 -2.78 15.21
CA GLN A 54 -2.42 -2.95 15.11
C GLN A 54 -2.86 -2.62 13.68
N VAL A 55 -3.15 -3.63 12.88
CA VAL A 55 -3.31 -3.45 11.44
C VAL A 55 -4.77 -3.51 11.03
N THR A 56 -5.20 -2.52 10.23
CA THR A 56 -6.40 -2.57 9.41
C THR A 56 -5.97 -2.76 7.95
N ALA A 57 -6.50 -3.77 7.27
CA ALA A 57 -6.22 -4.06 5.87
C ALA A 57 -7.51 -3.92 5.05
N VAL A 58 -7.46 -3.19 3.95
CA VAL A 58 -8.62 -2.93 3.09
C VAL A 58 -8.32 -3.36 1.68
N ASP A 59 -9.21 -4.14 1.08
CA ASP A 59 -9.13 -4.51 -0.34
C ASP A 59 -10.52 -4.65 -0.94
N TYR A 60 -10.61 -4.40 -2.23
CA TYR A 60 -11.83 -4.54 -3.02
C TYR A 60 -12.21 -6.00 -3.26
N SER A 61 -11.21 -6.90 -3.34
CA SER A 61 -11.43 -8.32 -3.60
C SER A 61 -11.79 -9.09 -2.33
N ARG A 62 -13.00 -9.63 -2.33
CA ARG A 62 -13.44 -10.53 -1.27
C ARG A 62 -12.53 -11.77 -1.16
N ILE A 63 -12.08 -12.28 -2.29
CA ILE A 63 -11.18 -13.46 -2.33
C ILE A 63 -9.82 -13.13 -1.70
N ALA A 64 -9.26 -11.94 -1.99
CA ALA A 64 -8.02 -11.52 -1.35
C ALA A 64 -8.16 -11.43 0.17
N ILE A 65 -9.24 -10.84 0.65
CA ILE A 65 -9.54 -10.72 2.09
C ILE A 65 -9.77 -12.09 2.74
N GLU A 66 -10.45 -13.02 2.06
CA GLU A 66 -10.61 -14.40 2.56
C GLU A 66 -9.25 -15.11 2.71
N ILE A 67 -8.35 -14.96 1.72
CA ILE A 67 -6.98 -15.49 1.77
C ILE A 67 -6.20 -14.85 2.92
N LEU A 68 -6.26 -13.51 3.07
CA LEU A 68 -5.63 -12.80 4.19
C LEU A 68 -6.13 -13.35 5.53
N GLY A 69 -7.44 -13.45 5.71
CA GLY A 69 -8.05 -13.97 6.93
C GLY A 69 -7.59 -15.40 7.25
N GLN A 70 -7.49 -16.28 6.25
CA GLN A 70 -6.97 -17.63 6.45
C GLN A 70 -5.50 -17.61 6.91
N ARG A 71 -4.67 -16.82 6.25
CA ARG A 71 -3.24 -16.64 6.63
C ARG A 71 -3.06 -16.11 8.04
N CYS A 72 -3.90 -15.15 8.44
CA CYS A 72 -3.88 -14.63 9.81
C CYS A 72 -4.24 -15.71 10.83
N ARG A 73 -5.27 -16.51 10.58
CA ARG A 73 -5.63 -17.65 11.45
C ARG A 73 -4.50 -18.66 11.58
N ASP A 74 -3.89 -19.05 10.46
CA ASP A 74 -2.80 -20.04 10.42
C ASP A 74 -1.56 -19.58 11.23
N LYS A 75 -1.38 -18.26 11.34
CA LYS A 75 -0.26 -17.65 12.07
C LYS A 75 -0.64 -17.16 13.49
N GLY A 76 -1.90 -17.24 13.88
CA GLY A 76 -2.38 -16.71 15.16
C GLY A 76 -2.28 -15.18 15.27
N LEU A 77 -2.41 -14.46 14.14
CA LEU A 77 -2.32 -13.01 14.08
C LEU A 77 -3.70 -12.34 14.12
N ALA A 78 -3.78 -11.20 14.81
CA ALA A 78 -4.96 -10.33 14.81
C ALA A 78 -4.74 -9.20 13.79
N VAL A 79 -5.57 -9.17 12.76
CA VAL A 79 -5.63 -8.11 11.74
C VAL A 79 -7.11 -7.80 11.50
N ASP A 80 -7.47 -6.53 11.54
CA ASP A 80 -8.79 -6.07 11.09
C ASP A 80 -8.76 -6.00 9.56
N TYR A 81 -9.62 -6.77 8.89
CA TYR A 81 -9.66 -6.77 7.43
C TYR A 81 -11.07 -6.47 6.91
N VAL A 82 -11.13 -5.61 5.90
CA VAL A 82 -12.38 -5.06 5.35
C VAL A 82 -12.40 -5.23 3.83
N THR A 83 -13.50 -5.77 3.32
CA THR A 83 -13.78 -5.74 1.88
C THR A 83 -14.51 -4.44 1.56
N ALA A 84 -13.88 -3.55 0.79
CA ALA A 84 -14.48 -2.28 0.41
C ALA A 84 -13.92 -1.74 -0.91
N ASP A 85 -14.75 -1.12 -1.70
CA ASP A 85 -14.37 -0.42 -2.92
C ASP A 85 -13.96 1.03 -2.57
N LEU A 86 -12.65 1.27 -2.64
CA LEU A 86 -12.09 2.59 -2.35
C LEU A 86 -12.47 3.63 -3.41
N GLU A 87 -12.66 3.22 -4.68
CA GLU A 87 -13.07 4.12 -5.75
C GLU A 87 -14.54 4.57 -5.57
N ARG A 88 -15.33 3.79 -4.82
CA ARG A 88 -16.71 4.15 -4.43
C ARG A 88 -16.80 4.78 -3.05
N HIS A 89 -15.67 5.07 -2.42
CA HIS A 89 -15.59 5.63 -1.07
C HIS A 89 -16.34 4.79 0.00
N GLU A 90 -16.35 3.46 -0.16
CA GLU A 90 -17.01 2.54 0.79
C GLU A 90 -16.21 2.36 2.09
N PHE A 91 -14.98 2.86 2.16
CA PHE A 91 -14.15 2.87 3.36
C PHE A 91 -13.72 4.29 3.72
N GLY A 92 -14.14 4.75 4.89
CA GLY A 92 -13.73 6.03 5.46
C GLY A 92 -12.43 5.91 6.25
N ILE A 93 -11.49 6.82 6.02
CA ILE A 93 -10.28 6.94 6.84
C ILE A 93 -10.49 8.11 7.80
N GLU A 94 -10.68 7.79 9.08
CA GLU A 94 -10.88 8.81 10.12
C GLU A 94 -9.63 9.69 10.26
N PRO A 95 -9.78 11.01 10.44
CA PRO A 95 -8.66 11.92 10.63
C PRO A 95 -7.76 11.49 11.80
N GLU A 96 -6.46 11.63 11.61
CA GLU A 96 -5.42 11.38 12.65
C GLU A 96 -5.54 10.03 13.36
N SER A 97 -5.97 8.99 12.63
CA SER A 97 -6.24 7.67 13.21
C SER A 97 -5.08 6.67 13.09
N TYR A 98 -4.14 6.92 12.18
CA TYR A 98 -3.08 5.96 11.88
C TYR A 98 -1.69 6.55 12.07
N ASP A 99 -0.81 5.76 12.68
CA ASP A 99 0.62 6.05 12.83
C ASP A 99 1.40 5.72 11.55
N LEU A 100 0.88 4.74 10.76
CA LEU A 100 1.43 4.31 9.48
C LEU A 100 0.30 4.03 8.49
N ILE A 101 0.40 4.59 7.27
CA ILE A 101 -0.46 4.20 6.15
C ILE A 101 0.41 3.70 5.00
N ILE A 102 0.06 2.54 4.43
CA ILE A 102 0.79 1.91 3.33
C ILE A 102 -0.10 1.84 2.10
N VAL A 103 0.48 2.18 0.94
CA VAL A 103 -0.15 2.02 -0.38
C VAL A 103 0.87 1.39 -1.34
N CYS A 104 0.65 0.14 -1.75
CA CYS A 104 1.54 -0.56 -2.67
C CYS A 104 0.81 -1.07 -3.90
N ASN A 105 1.33 -0.72 -5.09
CA ASN A 105 0.78 -1.13 -6.39
C ASN A 105 -0.68 -0.71 -6.62
N TYR A 106 -1.10 0.39 -6.02
CA TYR A 106 -2.43 0.97 -6.18
C TYR A 106 -2.32 2.48 -6.37
N LEU A 107 -3.07 3.02 -7.32
CA LEU A 107 -3.14 4.46 -7.57
C LEU A 107 -4.60 4.91 -7.63
N GLN A 108 -4.98 5.76 -6.69
CA GLN A 108 -6.20 6.54 -6.69
C GLN A 108 -5.83 7.96 -6.23
N ARG A 109 -5.91 8.93 -7.14
CA ARG A 109 -5.35 10.27 -6.90
C ARG A 109 -6.08 11.07 -5.83
N ASP A 110 -7.39 10.98 -5.80
CA ASP A 110 -8.23 11.65 -4.79
C ASP A 110 -8.04 11.08 -3.38
N LEU A 111 -7.56 9.85 -3.27
CA LEU A 111 -7.27 9.22 -1.98
C LEU A 111 -6.11 9.89 -1.22
N PHE A 112 -5.15 10.53 -1.91
CA PHE A 112 -4.01 11.15 -1.23
C PHE A 112 -4.41 12.20 -0.18
N ALA A 113 -5.46 12.98 -0.43
CA ALA A 113 -5.95 13.94 0.55
C ALA A 113 -6.42 13.23 1.84
N THR A 114 -7.13 12.13 1.69
CA THR A 114 -7.67 11.33 2.80
C THR A 114 -6.55 10.58 3.53
N LEU A 115 -5.55 10.03 2.82
CA LEU A 115 -4.38 9.41 3.44
C LEU A 115 -3.63 10.42 4.32
N LYS A 116 -3.43 11.64 3.82
CA LYS A 116 -2.76 12.71 4.57
C LYS A 116 -3.54 13.12 5.82
N SER A 117 -4.86 13.29 5.72
CA SER A 117 -5.68 13.64 6.89
C SER A 117 -5.76 12.50 7.90
N GLY A 118 -5.83 11.24 7.43
CA GLY A 118 -5.92 10.05 8.29
C GLY A 118 -4.63 9.73 9.04
N THR A 119 -3.48 10.23 8.55
CA THR A 119 -2.20 10.03 9.22
C THR A 119 -2.07 10.99 10.42
N ARG A 120 -1.69 10.51 11.60
CA ARG A 120 -1.42 11.33 12.79
C ARG A 120 -0.25 12.29 12.57
N ILE A 121 -0.20 13.36 13.36
CA ILE A 121 1.00 14.19 13.48
C ILE A 121 2.16 13.30 13.93
N GLY A 122 3.29 13.37 13.24
CA GLY A 122 4.44 12.47 13.45
C GLY A 122 4.30 11.10 12.78
N GLY A 123 3.11 10.76 12.29
CA GLY A 123 2.86 9.51 11.55
C GLY A 123 3.46 9.53 10.13
N THR A 124 3.45 8.39 9.48
CA THR A 124 4.16 8.15 8.23
C THR A 124 3.24 7.56 7.15
N VAL A 125 3.38 8.03 5.92
CA VAL A 125 2.84 7.37 4.73
C VAL A 125 3.99 6.72 3.97
N MET A 126 3.82 5.47 3.56
CA MET A 126 4.72 4.75 2.67
C MET A 126 3.96 4.36 1.41
N ALA A 127 4.45 4.77 0.25
CA ALA A 127 3.82 4.39 -1.01
C ALA A 127 4.84 3.87 -2.02
N VAL A 128 4.41 2.86 -2.80
CA VAL A 128 5.14 2.27 -3.92
C VAL A 128 4.18 2.12 -5.07
N ILE A 129 4.30 2.95 -6.09
CA ILE A 129 3.33 3.06 -7.18
C ILE A 129 4.04 3.07 -8.53
N ALA A 130 3.45 2.42 -9.53
CA ALA A 130 4.02 2.35 -10.87
C ALA A 130 4.06 3.74 -11.55
N LEU A 131 5.19 4.00 -12.21
CA LEU A 131 5.40 5.19 -13.06
C LEU A 131 5.11 4.87 -14.54
N VAL A 132 4.83 5.93 -15.29
CA VAL A 132 4.89 5.87 -16.75
C VAL A 132 6.26 5.35 -17.18
N ASP A 133 6.26 4.30 -18.01
CA ASP A 133 7.47 3.67 -18.53
C ASP A 133 7.31 3.50 -20.06
N ASN A 134 8.28 4.05 -20.80
CA ASN A 134 8.33 3.99 -22.26
C ASN A 134 9.21 2.84 -22.77
N ASP A 135 9.66 1.95 -21.88
CA ASP A 135 10.47 0.79 -22.29
C ASP A 135 9.58 -0.21 -23.07
N PRO A 136 9.86 -0.48 -24.34
CA PRO A 136 9.05 -1.39 -25.18
C PRO A 136 9.04 -2.84 -24.68
N ASN A 137 9.98 -3.21 -23.81
CA ASN A 137 10.07 -4.55 -23.23
C ASN A 137 9.15 -4.71 -21.99
N ILE A 138 8.57 -3.63 -21.51
CA ILE A 138 7.65 -3.67 -20.35
C ILE A 138 6.21 -3.79 -20.86
N ARG A 139 5.49 -4.77 -20.31
CA ARG A 139 4.07 -4.94 -20.64
C ARG A 139 3.30 -3.63 -20.35
N PRO A 140 2.57 -3.08 -21.32
CA PRO A 140 1.79 -1.87 -21.12
C PRO A 140 0.78 -2.02 -19.98
N MET A 141 0.60 -0.95 -19.21
CA MET A 141 -0.47 -0.79 -18.23
C MET A 141 -1.40 0.35 -18.65
N ASN A 142 -2.63 0.33 -18.14
CA ASN A 142 -3.53 1.45 -18.31
C ASN A 142 -2.89 2.73 -17.69
N PRO A 143 -2.73 3.81 -18.47
CA PRO A 143 -2.11 5.05 -18.00
C PRO A 143 -2.82 5.66 -16.77
N ALA A 144 -4.11 5.38 -16.57
CA ALA A 144 -4.86 5.84 -15.40
C ALA A 144 -4.25 5.33 -14.08
N TYR A 145 -3.55 4.19 -14.10
CA TYR A 145 -2.90 3.58 -12.93
C TYR A 145 -1.40 3.85 -12.85
N LEU A 146 -0.91 4.81 -13.63
CA LEU A 146 0.50 5.20 -13.65
C LEU A 146 0.66 6.64 -13.20
N LEU A 147 1.67 6.87 -12.35
CA LEU A 147 2.10 8.22 -11.97
C LEU A 147 3.00 8.83 -13.04
N ASN A 148 2.94 10.15 -13.19
CA ASN A 148 3.97 10.90 -13.90
C ASN A 148 5.22 11.08 -13.00
N PRO A 149 6.41 11.31 -13.58
CA PRO A 149 7.60 11.64 -12.81
C PRO A 149 7.36 12.85 -11.90
N GLY A 150 7.79 12.77 -10.64
CA GLY A 150 7.62 13.80 -9.62
C GLY A 150 6.21 13.87 -8.99
N GLU A 151 5.21 13.19 -9.56
CA GLU A 151 3.82 13.30 -9.12
C GLU A 151 3.64 12.79 -7.68
N LEU A 152 4.26 11.66 -7.31
CA LEU A 152 4.14 11.11 -5.96
C LEU A 152 4.71 12.05 -4.89
N GLN A 153 5.89 12.59 -5.12
CA GLN A 153 6.52 13.51 -4.17
C GLN A 153 5.73 14.81 -4.04
N ALA A 154 5.15 15.31 -5.12
CA ALA A 154 4.32 16.51 -5.11
C ALA A 154 3.07 16.37 -4.22
N GLN A 155 2.53 15.16 -4.03
CA GLN A 155 1.39 14.92 -3.13
C GLN A 155 1.73 15.21 -1.66
N PHE A 156 3.00 15.16 -1.27
CA PHE A 156 3.45 15.32 0.11
C PHE A 156 4.20 16.63 0.37
N GLN A 157 3.83 17.71 -0.35
CA GLN A 157 4.35 19.04 -0.05
C GLN A 157 4.04 19.42 1.40
N GLY A 158 5.04 20.00 2.10
CA GLY A 158 4.95 20.37 3.52
C GLY A 158 5.22 19.20 4.50
N TRP A 159 5.36 17.98 4.01
CA TRP A 159 5.78 16.83 4.82
C TRP A 159 7.30 16.68 4.83
N GLU A 160 7.82 15.96 5.81
CA GLU A 160 9.22 15.53 5.81
C GLU A 160 9.38 14.32 4.88
N ILE A 161 10.13 14.48 3.80
CA ILE A 161 10.45 13.38 2.90
C ILE A 161 11.66 12.62 3.46
N VAL A 162 11.41 11.46 4.04
CA VAL A 162 12.43 10.58 4.63
C VAL A 162 13.12 9.75 3.54
N HIS A 163 12.36 9.35 2.51
CA HIS A 163 12.86 8.63 1.34
C HIS A 163 12.01 8.99 0.12
N SER A 164 12.68 9.14 -1.01
CA SER A 164 12.04 9.28 -2.32
C SER A 164 12.92 8.64 -3.37
N PHE A 165 12.33 7.85 -4.26
CA PHE A 165 13.02 7.21 -5.37
C PHE A 165 12.07 7.09 -6.56
N GLU A 166 12.61 7.34 -7.75
CA GLU A 166 11.92 7.08 -9.01
C GLU A 166 12.86 6.35 -9.96
N GLY A 167 12.50 5.16 -10.37
CA GLY A 167 13.35 4.36 -11.25
C GLY A 167 12.90 2.91 -11.37
N LYS A 168 13.73 2.11 -12.03
CA LYS A 168 13.51 0.66 -12.11
C LYS A 168 13.87 0.04 -10.77
N SER A 169 12.84 -0.43 -10.05
CA SER A 169 13.03 -1.09 -8.77
C SER A 169 13.51 -2.53 -8.98
N THR A 170 14.51 -2.94 -8.21
CA THR A 170 14.97 -4.33 -8.16
C THR A 170 13.98 -5.25 -7.44
N ALA A 171 13.06 -4.65 -6.67
CA ALA A 171 12.01 -5.37 -5.95
C ALA A 171 10.80 -5.69 -6.84
N ASP A 172 10.66 -5.04 -8.01
CA ASP A 172 9.62 -5.35 -8.99
C ASP A 172 10.10 -6.46 -9.94
N PRO A 173 9.44 -7.64 -9.96
CA PRO A 173 9.80 -8.74 -10.85
C PRO A 173 9.66 -8.38 -12.33
N HIS A 174 8.82 -7.40 -12.65
CA HIS A 174 8.61 -6.92 -14.01
C HIS A 174 9.57 -5.80 -14.43
N ARG A 175 10.46 -5.37 -13.53
CA ARG A 175 11.43 -4.27 -13.74
C ARG A 175 10.79 -2.96 -14.23
N ARG A 176 9.56 -2.69 -13.80
CA ARG A 176 8.87 -1.43 -14.10
C ARG A 176 9.54 -0.28 -13.37
N ARG A 177 9.38 0.89 -13.92
CA ARG A 177 9.69 2.11 -13.17
C ARG A 177 8.63 2.29 -12.07
N MET A 178 9.12 2.51 -10.86
CA MET A 178 8.30 2.73 -9.68
C MET A 178 8.65 4.09 -9.06
N ALA A 179 7.66 4.71 -8.46
CA ALA A 179 7.87 5.80 -7.50
C ALA A 179 7.73 5.23 -6.09
N GLU A 180 8.69 5.51 -5.24
CA GLU A 180 8.71 5.14 -3.83
C GLU A 180 8.76 6.40 -2.97
N ILE A 181 7.99 6.44 -1.91
CA ILE A 181 8.07 7.51 -0.93
C ILE A 181 7.88 7.00 0.49
N VAL A 182 8.63 7.60 1.41
CA VAL A 182 8.38 7.57 2.85
C VAL A 182 8.27 9.02 3.30
N ALA A 183 7.08 9.44 3.64
CA ALA A 183 6.77 10.81 4.04
C ALA A 183 6.22 10.83 5.46
N ARG A 184 6.81 11.67 6.33
CA ARG A 184 6.37 11.89 7.71
C ARG A 184 5.58 13.18 7.82
N ARG A 185 4.41 13.12 8.46
CA ARG A 185 3.60 14.30 8.73
C ARG A 185 4.28 15.17 9.81
N ARG A 186 4.54 16.42 9.45
CA ARG A 186 5.02 17.44 10.42
C ARG A 186 3.85 18.01 11.23
N ASN A 187 4.20 18.67 12.33
CA ASN A 187 3.25 19.48 13.13
C ASN A 187 2.68 20.64 12.32
#